data_e4ee273cd0cad162ecf78ce836159ce8
#
_entry.id   e4ee273cd0cad162ecf78ce836159ce8
#
_cell.length_a   1.000
_cell.length_b   1.000
_cell.length_c   1.000
_cell.angle_alpha   90.00
_cell.angle_beta   90.00
_cell.angle_gamma   90.00
#
_symmetry.space_group_name_H-M   'P 1'
#
loop_
_entity.id
_entity.type
_entity.pdbx_description
1 polymer ?
#
loop_
_entity_poly.entity_id
_entity_poly.type
_entity_poly.pdbx_seq_one_letter_code
_entity_poly.pdbx_strand_id
1 'polypeptide(L)'
;MASNFQAPKGVSEYIPPRSAIFEMIRDQLCAPAKSAGFQYMELPVFEDTALFARGVGESTDIVTKEMYTFEDRGGRSITLRPEGTAGVMRAVIEHGLDRGQLPVKALYAGAYFRAERPQKGRYRQFY
;
A
#
# COMPACT_ATOMS: atom_id res chain seq x y z
N MET A 1 11.77 -26.38 19.94
CA MET A 1 11.48 -26.88 18.60
C MET A 1 11.70 -25.78 17.60
N ALA A 2 12.46 -26.02 16.55
CA ALA A 2 12.53 -25.06 15.45
C ALA A 2 11.14 -25.00 14.78
N SER A 3 10.60 -23.80 14.63
CA SER A 3 9.35 -23.61 13.88
C SER A 3 9.58 -23.98 12.41
N ASN A 4 8.71 -24.80 11.85
CA ASN A 4 8.71 -25.06 10.41
C ASN A 4 8.17 -23.88 9.60
N PHE A 5 7.73 -22.81 10.26
CA PHE A 5 7.20 -21.62 9.63
C PHE A 5 8.22 -20.50 9.58
N GLN A 6 8.36 -19.90 8.44
CA GLN A 6 9.24 -18.76 8.21
C GLN A 6 8.44 -17.67 7.48
N ALA A 7 8.90 -16.43 7.56
CA ALA A 7 8.33 -15.36 6.76
C ALA A 7 8.40 -15.69 5.26
N PRO A 8 7.37 -15.33 4.49
CA PRO A 8 7.39 -15.55 3.04
C PRO A 8 8.59 -14.90 2.37
N LYS A 9 9.12 -15.57 1.35
CA LYS A 9 10.23 -15.02 0.58
C LYS A 9 9.87 -13.68 -0.05
N GLY A 10 10.75 -12.70 0.09
CA GLY A 10 10.54 -11.34 -0.43
C GLY A 10 9.74 -10.45 0.50
N VAL A 11 9.54 -10.86 1.75
CA VAL A 11 8.92 -10.06 2.81
C VAL A 11 9.97 -9.80 3.89
N SER A 12 10.19 -8.54 4.22
CA SER A 12 11.11 -8.16 5.30
C SER A 12 10.36 -7.98 6.60
N GLU A 13 10.99 -8.42 7.68
CA GLU A 13 10.50 -8.21 9.04
C GLU A 13 11.44 -7.25 9.77
N TYR A 14 10.85 -6.34 10.53
CA TYR A 14 11.58 -5.39 11.37
C TYR A 14 11.23 -5.66 12.82
N ILE A 15 12.08 -6.42 13.48
CA ILE A 15 11.96 -6.77 14.91
C ILE A 15 13.01 -6.01 15.72
N PRO A 16 12.84 -5.87 17.06
CA PRO A 16 13.84 -5.22 17.89
C PRO A 16 15.24 -5.87 17.75
N PRO A 17 16.33 -5.08 17.70
CA PRO A 17 16.37 -3.62 17.80
C PRO A 17 16.11 -2.86 16.49
N ARG A 18 16.05 -3.54 15.35
CA ARG A 18 15.92 -2.92 14.02
C ARG A 18 14.59 -2.19 13.81
N SER A 19 13.54 -2.62 14.49
CA SER A 19 12.22 -1.97 14.42
C SER A 19 12.25 -0.51 14.87
N ALA A 20 13.09 -0.15 15.83
CA ALA A 20 13.26 1.23 16.27
C ALA A 20 13.81 2.13 15.15
N ILE A 21 14.73 1.60 14.34
CA ILE A 21 15.27 2.32 13.18
C ILE A 21 14.20 2.52 12.12
N PHE A 22 13.39 1.49 11.87
CA PHE A 22 12.26 1.56 10.94
C PHE A 22 11.27 2.67 11.35
N GLU A 23 10.85 2.70 12.61
CA GLU A 23 9.96 3.76 13.13
C GLU A 23 10.57 5.15 13.01
N MET A 24 11.84 5.29 13.36
CA MET A 24 12.55 6.58 13.27
C MET A 24 12.58 7.10 11.84
N ILE A 25 12.91 6.26 10.87
CA ILE A 25 12.96 6.63 9.44
C ILE A 25 11.57 7.04 8.96
N ARG A 26 10.53 6.25 9.28
CA ARG A 26 9.14 6.57 8.93
C ARG A 26 8.73 7.93 9.49
N ASP A 27 9.00 8.18 10.76
CA ASP A 27 8.63 9.42 11.43
C ASP A 27 9.37 10.62 10.84
N GLN A 28 10.65 10.48 10.55
CA GLN A 28 11.45 11.53 9.92
C GLN A 28 11.00 11.85 8.50
N LEU A 29 10.59 10.86 7.72
CA LEU A 29 10.06 11.06 6.38
C LEU A 29 8.68 11.73 6.40
N CYS A 30 7.86 11.44 7.40
CA CYS A 30 6.51 12.02 7.54
C CYS A 30 6.50 13.43 8.16
N ALA A 31 7.48 13.78 8.98
CA ALA A 31 7.50 15.03 9.73
C ALA A 31 7.40 16.28 8.85
N PRO A 32 8.14 16.44 7.74
CA PRO A 32 8.03 17.62 6.87
C PRO A 32 6.63 17.77 6.27
N ALA A 33 5.99 16.68 5.89
CA ALA A 33 4.64 16.70 5.34
C ALA A 33 3.63 17.18 6.40
N LYS A 34 3.71 16.64 7.61
CA LYS A 34 2.86 17.07 8.73
C LYS A 34 3.04 18.55 9.04
N SER A 35 4.29 19.04 9.07
CA SER A 35 4.59 20.46 9.27
C SER A 35 4.03 21.36 8.16
N ALA A 36 3.91 20.84 6.93
CA ALA A 36 3.31 21.54 5.80
C ALA A 36 1.77 21.44 5.75
N GLY A 37 1.14 20.87 6.77
CA GLY A 37 -0.32 20.77 6.88
C GLY A 37 -0.93 19.54 6.22
N PHE A 38 -0.12 18.54 5.84
CA PHE A 38 -0.64 17.26 5.36
C PHE A 38 -1.21 16.47 6.53
N GLN A 39 -2.40 15.93 6.31
CA GLN A 39 -3.09 15.12 7.31
C GLN A 39 -3.00 13.65 6.96
N TYR A 40 -2.78 12.82 7.98
CA TYR A 40 -2.63 11.39 7.80
C TYR A 40 -3.96 10.73 7.39
N MET A 41 -3.88 9.86 6.40
CA MET A 41 -4.98 9.00 5.95
C MET A 41 -4.57 7.54 6.09
N GLU A 42 -5.38 6.76 6.80
CA GLU A 42 -5.25 5.30 6.85
C GLU A 42 -6.25 4.69 5.88
N LEU A 43 -5.77 3.94 4.92
CA LEU A 43 -6.56 3.37 3.85
C LEU A 43 -6.55 1.84 3.90
N PRO A 44 -7.55 1.17 3.31
CA PRO A 44 -7.56 -0.28 3.24
C PRO A 44 -6.33 -0.85 2.55
N VAL A 45 -5.84 -1.94 3.09
CA VAL A 45 -4.70 -2.70 2.51
C VAL A 45 -5.12 -3.42 1.23
N PHE A 46 -6.40 -3.76 1.10
CA PHE A 46 -6.97 -4.36 -0.10
C PHE A 46 -8.17 -3.55 -0.59
N GLU A 47 -8.37 -3.56 -1.88
CA GLU A 47 -9.44 -2.84 -2.57
C GLU A 47 -10.08 -3.73 -3.63
N ASP A 48 -11.19 -3.29 -4.18
CA ASP A 48 -11.75 -3.90 -5.38
C ASP A 48 -10.72 -3.88 -6.52
N THR A 49 -10.54 -4.99 -7.19
CA THR A 49 -9.56 -5.13 -8.28
C THR A 49 -9.77 -4.10 -9.40
N ALA A 50 -11.03 -3.74 -9.67
CA ALA A 50 -11.37 -2.78 -10.72
C ALA A 50 -10.79 -1.38 -10.44
N LEU A 51 -10.55 -1.01 -9.18
CA LEU A 51 -9.96 0.26 -8.84
C LEU A 51 -8.55 0.41 -9.45
N PHE A 52 -7.74 -0.63 -9.35
CA PHE A 52 -6.38 -0.63 -9.89
C PHE A 52 -6.36 -0.81 -11.40
N ALA A 53 -7.26 -1.62 -11.95
CA ALA A 53 -7.38 -1.83 -13.39
C ALA A 53 -7.72 -0.54 -14.15
N ARG A 54 -8.56 0.32 -13.59
CA ARG A 54 -8.91 1.61 -14.19
C ARG A 54 -7.75 2.59 -14.31
N GLY A 55 -6.83 2.57 -13.34
CA GLY A 55 -5.72 3.52 -13.27
C GLY A 55 -4.57 3.22 -14.25
N VAL A 56 -4.38 1.97 -14.62
CA VAL A 56 -3.20 1.50 -15.37
C VAL A 56 -3.54 0.96 -16.75
N GLY A 57 -4.84 0.81 -17.07
CA GLY A 57 -5.32 0.17 -18.30
C GLY A 57 -5.33 -1.36 -18.18
N GLU A 58 -6.38 -1.97 -18.71
CA GLU A 58 -6.63 -3.42 -18.58
C GLU A 58 -5.57 -4.33 -19.20
N SER A 59 -4.67 -3.77 -20.00
CA SER A 59 -3.69 -4.53 -20.80
C SER A 59 -2.25 -4.45 -20.30
N THR A 60 -1.98 -3.83 -19.16
CA THR A 60 -0.60 -3.76 -18.66
C THR A 60 -0.24 -4.99 -17.85
N ASP A 61 1.00 -5.44 -17.98
CA ASP A 61 1.56 -6.57 -17.21
C ASP A 61 1.42 -6.38 -15.69
N ILE A 62 1.36 -5.13 -15.21
CA ILE A 62 1.17 -4.78 -13.81
C ILE A 62 -0.19 -5.28 -13.28
N VAL A 63 -1.25 -5.12 -14.08
CA VAL A 63 -2.61 -5.53 -13.69
C VAL A 63 -2.74 -7.06 -13.61
N THR A 64 -2.04 -7.79 -14.47
CA THR A 64 -2.23 -9.24 -14.60
C THR A 64 -1.17 -10.09 -13.91
N LYS A 65 0.06 -9.58 -13.78
CA LYS A 65 1.21 -10.38 -13.31
C LYS A 65 1.79 -9.94 -11.97
N GLU A 66 1.62 -8.68 -11.59
CA GLU A 66 2.29 -8.10 -10.41
C GLU A 66 1.36 -7.86 -9.23
N MET A 67 0.05 -8.07 -9.37
CA MET A 67 -0.90 -7.88 -8.28
C MET A 67 -1.26 -9.21 -7.61
N TYR A 68 -1.37 -9.17 -6.28
CA TYR A 68 -1.99 -10.26 -5.51
C TYR A 68 -3.50 -10.08 -5.54
N THR A 69 -4.16 -10.85 -6.37
CA THR A 69 -5.61 -10.81 -6.55
C THR A 69 -6.22 -12.14 -6.10
N PHE A 70 -7.32 -12.07 -5.38
CA PHE A 70 -8.06 -13.21 -4.90
C PHE A 70 -9.56 -12.92 -4.89
N GLU A 71 -10.35 -13.97 -4.83
CA GLU A 71 -11.80 -13.88 -4.72
C GLU A 71 -12.19 -14.04 -3.25
N ASP A 72 -13.02 -13.14 -2.73
CA ASP A 72 -13.55 -13.27 -1.38
C ASP A 72 -14.71 -14.30 -1.33
N ARG A 73 -15.22 -14.59 -0.14
CA ARG A 73 -16.31 -15.54 0.03
C ARG A 73 -17.61 -15.12 -0.67
N GLY A 74 -17.76 -13.84 -0.97
CA GLY A 74 -18.90 -13.28 -1.68
C GLY A 74 -18.74 -13.27 -3.19
N GLY A 75 -17.65 -13.82 -3.72
CA GLY A 75 -17.36 -13.84 -5.16
C GLY A 75 -16.81 -12.54 -5.72
N ARG A 76 -16.35 -11.62 -4.87
CA ARG A 76 -15.78 -10.34 -5.30
C ARG A 76 -14.28 -10.47 -5.50
N SER A 77 -13.78 -9.89 -6.60
CA SER A 77 -12.35 -9.84 -6.89
C SER A 77 -11.70 -8.72 -6.08
N ILE A 78 -10.79 -9.11 -5.19
CA ILE A 78 -10.07 -8.23 -4.26
C ILE A 78 -8.59 -8.28 -4.58
N THR A 79 -7.91 -7.14 -4.47
CA THR A 79 -6.47 -7.02 -4.75
C THR A 79 -5.76 -6.35 -3.58
N LEU A 80 -4.64 -6.92 -3.14
CA LEU A 80 -3.73 -6.23 -2.22
C LEU A 80 -3.13 -5.02 -2.93
N ARG A 81 -3.22 -3.86 -2.33
CA ARG A 81 -2.80 -2.60 -2.94
C ARG A 81 -1.35 -2.63 -3.43
N PRO A 82 -1.12 -2.46 -4.75
CA PRO A 82 0.23 -2.40 -5.32
C PRO A 82 0.83 -0.99 -5.25
N GLU A 83 -0.01 0.01 -4.99
CA GLU A 83 0.33 1.44 -4.86
C GLU A 83 -0.75 2.15 -4.04
N GLY A 84 -0.50 3.40 -3.64
CA GLY A 84 -1.40 4.12 -2.74
C GLY A 84 -2.31 5.15 -3.40
N THR A 85 -1.95 5.65 -4.56
CA THR A 85 -2.62 6.80 -5.18
C THR A 85 -4.08 6.52 -5.53
N ALA A 86 -4.37 5.35 -6.09
CA ALA A 86 -5.74 4.97 -6.46
C ALA A 86 -6.68 4.93 -5.24
N GLY A 87 -6.24 4.33 -4.13
CA GLY A 87 -6.99 4.28 -2.88
C GLY A 87 -7.24 5.66 -2.27
N VAL A 88 -6.24 6.54 -2.32
CA VAL A 88 -6.37 7.93 -1.86
C VAL A 88 -7.42 8.67 -2.69
N MET A 89 -7.35 8.58 -4.01
CA MET A 89 -8.30 9.24 -4.90
C MET A 89 -9.73 8.72 -4.68
N ARG A 90 -9.90 7.40 -4.53
CA ARG A 90 -11.20 6.82 -4.19
C ARG A 90 -11.74 7.40 -2.87
N ALA A 91 -10.92 7.42 -1.83
CA ALA A 91 -11.32 7.93 -0.53
C ALA A 91 -11.69 9.42 -0.57
N VAL A 92 -10.91 10.23 -1.28
CA VAL A 92 -11.20 11.67 -1.46
C VAL A 92 -12.56 11.87 -2.10
N ILE A 93 -12.88 11.13 -3.15
CA ILE A 93 -14.16 11.22 -3.85
C ILE A 93 -15.31 10.68 -2.99
N GLU A 94 -15.13 9.48 -2.41
CA GLU A 94 -16.18 8.83 -1.61
C GLU A 94 -16.59 9.66 -0.39
N HIS A 95 -15.63 10.27 0.28
CA HIS A 95 -15.89 11.09 1.47
C HIS A 95 -16.09 12.58 1.15
N GLY A 96 -16.12 12.96 -0.11
CA GLY A 96 -16.38 14.34 -0.54
C GLY A 96 -15.32 15.35 -0.13
N LEU A 97 -14.07 14.93 0.08
CA LEU A 97 -12.99 15.81 0.49
C LEU A 97 -12.61 16.82 -0.59
N ASP A 98 -12.93 16.51 -1.84
CA ASP A 98 -12.77 17.40 -3.01
C ASP A 98 -13.75 18.57 -3.03
N ARG A 99 -14.79 18.53 -2.20
CA ARG A 99 -15.80 19.58 -2.07
C ARG A 99 -15.56 20.54 -0.91
N GLY A 100 -14.56 20.26 -0.10
CA GLY A 100 -14.16 21.07 1.04
C GLY A 100 -13.04 22.05 0.73
N GLN A 101 -12.16 22.23 1.69
CA GLN A 101 -10.98 23.08 1.54
C GLN A 101 -9.97 22.45 0.56
N LEU A 102 -9.57 23.19 -0.44
CA LEU A 102 -8.56 22.80 -1.42
C LEU A 102 -7.26 23.60 -1.25
N PRO A 103 -6.11 23.03 -1.58
CA PRO A 103 -5.91 21.64 -2.02
C PRO A 103 -6.07 20.62 -0.88
N VAL A 104 -6.46 19.39 -1.25
CA VAL A 104 -6.42 18.26 -0.31
C VAL A 104 -4.97 17.84 -0.10
N LYS A 105 -4.51 17.92 1.13
CA LYS A 105 -3.14 17.53 1.51
C LYS A 105 -3.20 16.24 2.30
N ALA A 106 -2.88 15.14 1.66
CA ALA A 106 -2.93 13.80 2.23
C ALA A 106 -1.53 13.22 2.44
N LEU A 107 -1.28 12.67 3.63
CA LEU A 107 -0.10 11.89 3.96
C LEU A 107 -0.53 10.46 4.26
N TYR A 108 0.11 9.52 3.65
CA TYR A 108 -0.12 8.10 3.93
C TYR A 108 1.19 7.33 3.89
N ALA A 109 1.34 6.38 4.78
CA ALA A 109 2.52 5.55 4.90
C ALA A 109 2.09 4.15 5.37
N GLY A 110 2.53 3.12 4.68
CA GLY A 110 2.15 1.76 5.02
C GLY A 110 2.71 0.74 4.05
N ALA A 111 2.26 -0.49 4.18
CA ALA A 111 2.71 -1.59 3.35
C ALA A 111 1.99 -1.62 2.01
N TYR A 112 2.74 -1.94 0.97
CA TYR A 112 2.28 -2.20 -0.39
C TYR A 112 2.75 -3.57 -0.85
N PHE A 113 2.09 -4.13 -1.85
CA PHE A 113 2.30 -5.52 -2.24
C PHE A 113 2.42 -5.66 -3.74
N ARG A 114 3.45 -6.36 -4.21
CA ARG A 114 3.59 -6.73 -5.62
C ARG A 114 4.05 -8.17 -5.75
N ALA A 115 3.40 -8.94 -6.60
CA ALA A 115 3.71 -10.34 -6.86
C ALA A 115 4.91 -10.48 -7.79
N GLU A 116 5.94 -9.66 -7.59
CA GLU A 116 7.17 -9.70 -8.38
C GLU A 116 8.11 -10.82 -7.91
N ARG A 117 9.01 -11.23 -8.80
CA ARG A 117 10.10 -12.10 -8.42
C ARG A 117 11.05 -11.34 -7.48
N PRO A 118 11.26 -11.80 -6.24
CA PRO A 118 12.13 -11.10 -5.31
C PRO A 118 13.57 -11.03 -5.82
N GLN A 119 14.15 -9.84 -5.75
CA GLN A 119 15.55 -9.59 -6.06
C GLN A 119 16.05 -8.40 -5.25
N LYS A 120 17.33 -8.10 -5.30
CA LYS A 120 17.90 -6.98 -4.56
C LYS A 120 17.18 -5.67 -4.89
N GLY A 121 16.60 -5.02 -3.86
CA GLY A 121 15.84 -3.79 -4.01
C GLY A 121 14.39 -3.96 -4.49
N ARG A 122 13.92 -5.21 -4.72
CA ARG A 122 12.54 -5.50 -5.07
C ARG A 122 11.96 -6.54 -4.12
N TYR A 123 10.94 -6.15 -3.41
CA TYR A 123 10.27 -6.95 -2.40
C TYR A 123 8.80 -7.18 -2.77
N ARG A 124 8.23 -8.25 -2.26
CA ARG A 124 6.78 -8.54 -2.42
C ARG A 124 5.93 -7.70 -1.48
N GLN A 125 6.45 -7.37 -0.32
CA GLN A 125 5.89 -6.38 0.59
C GLN A 125 6.94 -5.28 0.79
N PHE A 126 6.53 -4.04 0.61
CA PHE A 126 7.41 -2.87 0.74
C PHE A 126 6.63 -1.69 1.33
N TYR A 127 7.36 -0.71 1.77
CA TYR A 127 6.80 0.48 2.43
C TYR A 127 7.13 1.75 1.65
#